data_c8f6d3690984e413125ef8f2400e681e
#
_entry.id   c8f6d3690984e413125ef8f2400e681e
#
_cell.length_a   1.000
_cell.length_b   1.000
_cell.length_c   1.000
_cell.angle_alpha   90.00
_cell.angle_beta   90.00
_cell.angle_gamma   90.00
#
_symmetry.space_group_name_H-M   'P 1'
#
loop_
_entity.id
_entity.type
_entity.pdbx_description
1 polymer ?
#
loop_
_entity_poly.entity_id
_entity_poly.type
_entity_poly.pdbx_seq_one_letter_code
_entity_poly.pdbx_strand_id
1 'polypeptide(L)'
;MVINEIIELDEVAEYVERHQLTSRYLKATRYILSGATQSVDLKKRKPASADIWQFKITDKYRAFCYIQGNTLVVSEINDHQ
;
A
#
# COMPACT_ATOMS: atom_id res chain seq x y z
N MET A 1 3.07 -3.75 -14.59
CA MET A 1 1.89 -3.27 -13.85
C MET A 1 1.93 -1.75 -13.81
N VAL A 2 0.83 -1.12 -14.18
CA VAL A 2 0.71 0.35 -14.14
C VAL A 2 -0.42 0.71 -13.21
N ILE A 3 -0.10 1.48 -12.17
CA ILE A 3 -1.09 2.00 -11.22
C ILE A 3 -1.20 3.50 -11.46
N ASN A 4 -2.41 3.95 -11.81
CA ASN A 4 -2.68 5.36 -12.11
C ASN A 4 -3.27 6.10 -10.93
N GLU A 5 -3.85 5.39 -9.98
CA GLU A 5 -4.58 5.97 -8.88
C GLU A 5 -4.44 5.11 -7.64
N ILE A 6 -4.33 5.77 -6.48
CA ILE A 6 -4.31 5.07 -5.19
C ILE A 6 -5.40 5.67 -4.34
N ILE A 7 -6.25 4.81 -3.81
CA ILE A 7 -7.33 5.19 -2.90
C ILE A 7 -7.11 4.44 -1.60
N GLU A 8 -7.29 5.12 -0.48
CA GLU A 8 -7.27 4.46 0.82
C GLU A 8 -8.66 4.56 1.45
N LEU A 9 -9.05 3.50 2.16
CA LEU A 9 -10.29 3.52 2.95
C LEU A 9 -10.13 4.51 4.10
N ASP A 10 -11.24 5.02 4.62
CA ASP A 10 -11.22 6.03 5.66
C ASP A 10 -10.41 5.59 6.88
N GLU A 11 -10.57 4.35 7.30
CA GLU A 11 -9.85 3.82 8.45
C GLU A 11 -8.35 3.77 8.22
N VAL A 12 -7.93 3.61 6.95
CA VAL A 12 -6.51 3.63 6.61
C VAL A 12 -5.95 5.04 6.75
N ALA A 13 -6.69 6.02 6.24
CA ALA A 13 -6.29 7.41 6.36
C ALA A 13 -6.14 7.82 7.83
N GLU A 14 -7.08 7.38 8.66
CA GLU A 14 -7.02 7.66 10.11
C GLU A 14 -5.83 6.98 10.77
N TYR A 15 -5.55 5.74 10.37
CA TYR A 15 -4.42 4.99 10.90
C TYR A 15 -3.11 5.69 10.57
N VAL A 16 -2.95 6.11 9.32
CA VAL A 16 -1.75 6.79 8.85
C VAL A 16 -1.49 8.06 9.68
N GLU A 17 -2.54 8.83 9.91
CA GLU A 17 -2.43 10.06 10.67
C GLU A 17 -2.13 9.78 12.14
N ARG A 18 -2.84 8.83 12.75
CA ARG A 18 -2.68 8.51 14.16
C ARG A 18 -1.28 7.99 14.47
N HIS A 19 -0.69 7.23 13.56
CA HIS A 19 0.64 6.65 13.76
C HIS A 19 1.75 7.52 13.19
N GLN A 20 1.40 8.74 12.73
CA GLN A 20 2.38 9.70 12.21
C GLN A 20 3.14 9.12 11.01
N LEU A 21 2.43 8.44 10.14
CA LEU A 21 3.01 7.80 8.96
C LEU A 21 2.81 8.58 7.68
N THR A 22 2.19 9.77 7.75
CA THR A 22 1.78 10.52 6.57
C THR A 22 2.90 10.70 5.56
N SER A 23 4.05 11.19 6.02
CA SER A 23 5.18 11.46 5.15
C SER A 23 5.68 10.19 4.46
N ARG A 24 5.82 9.12 5.21
CA ARG A 24 6.32 7.85 4.68
C ARG A 24 5.31 7.17 3.77
N TYR A 25 4.04 7.27 4.12
CA TYR A 25 2.97 6.74 3.30
C TYR A 25 2.91 7.45 1.94
N LEU A 26 2.98 8.77 1.94
CA LEU A 26 2.97 9.54 0.70
C LEU A 26 4.17 9.22 -0.16
N LYS A 27 5.34 9.04 0.44
CA LYS A 27 6.53 8.66 -0.30
C LYS A 27 6.35 7.30 -0.95
N ALA A 28 5.78 6.33 -0.21
CA ALA A 28 5.54 5.00 -0.75
C ALA A 28 4.57 5.05 -1.92
N THR A 29 3.49 5.82 -1.80
CA THR A 29 2.52 5.93 -2.89
C THR A 29 3.12 6.58 -4.12
N ARG A 30 4.02 7.54 -3.95
CA ARG A 30 4.71 8.16 -5.08
C ARG A 30 5.55 7.16 -5.84
N TYR A 31 6.25 6.29 -5.14
CA TYR A 31 7.02 5.22 -5.81
C TYR A 31 6.11 4.34 -6.65
N ILE A 32 4.97 3.95 -6.10
CA ILE A 32 4.04 3.10 -6.83
C ILE A 32 3.51 3.80 -8.08
N LEU A 33 3.10 5.06 -7.94
CA LEU A 33 2.55 5.83 -9.06
C LEU A 33 3.58 6.10 -10.14
N SER A 34 4.85 6.19 -9.77
CA SER A 34 5.93 6.41 -10.73
C SER A 34 6.40 5.13 -11.40
N GLY A 35 5.87 3.98 -10.99
CA GLY A 35 6.28 2.70 -11.54
C GLY A 35 7.42 2.04 -10.79
N ALA A 36 7.98 2.70 -9.78
CA ALA A 36 9.09 2.18 -8.99
C ALA A 36 8.59 1.27 -7.87
N THR A 37 7.81 0.25 -8.23
CA THR A 37 7.16 -0.63 -7.27
C THR A 37 8.13 -1.47 -6.45
N GLN A 38 9.33 -1.70 -6.98
CA GLN A 38 10.37 -2.44 -6.25
C GLN A 38 10.86 -1.66 -5.03
N SER A 39 10.78 -0.34 -5.07
CA SER A 39 11.25 0.51 -3.97
C SER A 39 10.43 0.31 -2.71
N VAL A 40 9.20 -0.17 -2.85
CA VAL A 40 8.31 -0.42 -1.71
C VAL A 40 7.91 -1.90 -1.61
N ASP A 41 8.61 -2.75 -2.37
CA ASP A 41 8.38 -4.19 -2.33
C ASP A 41 6.91 -4.55 -2.56
N LEU A 42 6.30 -3.93 -3.58
CA LEU A 42 4.91 -4.21 -3.92
C LEU A 42 4.82 -5.63 -4.50
N LYS A 43 4.06 -6.48 -3.84
CA LYS A 43 3.96 -7.88 -4.25
C LYS A 43 2.62 -8.47 -3.83
N LYS A 44 2.26 -9.52 -4.54
CA LYS A 44 1.04 -10.25 -4.25
C LYS A 44 1.30 -11.22 -3.11
N ARG A 45 0.37 -11.28 -2.16
CA ARG A 45 0.48 -12.21 -1.04
C ARG A 45 0.00 -13.60 -1.45
N LYS A 46 0.50 -14.59 -0.74
CA LYS A 46 0.02 -15.97 -0.89
C LYS A 46 -1.17 -16.18 0.02
N PRO A 47 -2.16 -16.95 -0.41
CA PRO A 47 -2.24 -17.60 -1.73
C PRO A 47 -2.63 -16.59 -2.80
N ALA A 48 -2.13 -16.80 -4.01
CA ALA A 48 -2.36 -15.88 -5.12
C ALA A 48 -3.85 -15.71 -5.43
N SER A 49 -4.65 -16.73 -5.15
CA SER A 49 -6.10 -16.70 -5.39
C SER A 49 -6.83 -15.68 -4.51
N ALA A 50 -6.21 -15.20 -3.44
CA ALA A 50 -6.84 -14.21 -2.57
C ALA A 50 -6.79 -12.80 -3.16
N ASP A 51 -5.95 -12.57 -4.15
CA ASP A 51 -5.80 -11.28 -4.83
C ASP A 51 -5.49 -10.13 -3.88
N ILE A 52 -4.71 -10.41 -2.84
CA ILE A 52 -4.28 -9.40 -1.88
C ILE A 52 -2.83 -9.07 -2.15
N TRP A 53 -2.54 -7.77 -2.24
CA TRP A 53 -1.21 -7.25 -2.46
C TRP A 53 -0.74 -6.53 -1.21
N GLN A 54 0.55 -6.34 -1.08
CA GLN A 54 1.11 -5.58 0.03
C GLN A 54 2.26 -4.72 -0.45
N PHE A 55 2.49 -3.62 0.25
CA PHE A 55 3.68 -2.83 0.04
C PHE A 55 4.19 -2.33 1.39
N LYS A 56 5.45 -1.95 1.40
CA LYS A 56 6.15 -1.55 2.60
C LYS A 56 6.07 -0.03 2.76
N ILE A 57 5.64 0.43 3.93
CA ILE A 57 5.66 1.85 4.28
C ILE A 57 6.95 2.16 5.03
N THR A 58 7.24 1.36 6.03
CA THR A 58 8.52 1.35 6.77
C THR A 58 8.88 -0.10 7.04
N ASP A 59 10.00 -0.33 7.71
CA ASP A 59 10.38 -1.70 8.10
C ASP A 59 9.32 -2.32 9.00
N LYS A 60 8.61 -1.51 9.77
CA LYS A 60 7.62 -1.99 10.73
C LYS A 60 6.22 -2.07 10.12
N TYR A 61 5.84 -1.12 9.27
CA TYR A 61 4.47 -0.98 8.80
C TYR A 61 4.33 -1.43 7.35
N ARG A 62 3.29 -2.22 7.09
CA ARG A 62 2.95 -2.67 5.75
C ARG A 62 1.51 -2.33 5.45
N ALA A 63 1.24 -2.00 4.19
CA ALA A 63 -0.10 -1.74 3.71
C ALA A 63 -0.58 -2.96 2.93
N PHE A 64 -1.84 -3.34 3.14
CA PHE A 64 -2.50 -4.38 2.38
C PHE A 64 -3.52 -3.72 1.46
N CYS A 65 -3.62 -4.24 0.25
CA CYS A 65 -4.39 -3.58 -0.79
C CYS A 65 -4.87 -4.60 -1.81
N TYR A 66 -5.78 -4.14 -2.66
CA TYR A 66 -6.21 -4.89 -3.83
C TYR A 66 -6.20 -3.96 -5.02
N ILE A 67 -6.21 -4.55 -6.22
CA ILE A 67 -6.09 -3.79 -7.45
C ILE A 67 -7.35 -3.98 -8.27
N GLN A 68 -7.96 -2.87 -8.68
CA GLN A 68 -9.11 -2.85 -9.56
C GLN A 68 -8.73 -2.03 -10.78
N GLY A 69 -8.53 -2.71 -11.93
CA GLY A 69 -8.05 -2.03 -13.12
C GLY A 69 -6.66 -1.45 -12.88
N ASN A 70 -6.54 -0.14 -12.96
CA ASN A 70 -5.28 0.56 -12.70
C ASN A 70 -5.31 1.31 -11.36
N THR A 71 -6.29 1.01 -10.51
CA THR A 71 -6.44 1.63 -9.20
C THR A 71 -6.02 0.65 -8.11
N LEU A 72 -5.17 1.12 -7.22
CA LEU A 72 -4.76 0.36 -6.05
C LEU A 72 -5.55 0.87 -4.86
N VAL A 73 -6.29 -0.02 -4.20
CA VAL A 73 -7.12 0.34 -3.05
C VAL A 73 -6.47 -0.19 -1.79
N VAL A 74 -6.05 0.72 -0.91
CA VAL A 74 -5.41 0.35 0.34
C VAL A 74 -6.50 0.11 1.37
N SER A 75 -6.58 -1.12 1.86
CA SER A 75 -7.67 -1.55 2.75
C SER A 75 -7.24 -1.70 4.20
N GLU A 76 -5.94 -1.84 4.45
CA GLU A 76 -5.48 -2.07 5.82
C GLU A 76 -4.01 -1.70 5.95
N ILE A 77 -3.62 -1.19 7.11
CA ILE A 77 -2.22 -1.03 7.48
C ILE A 77 -2.04 -1.71 8.83
N ASN A 78 -0.95 -2.45 8.97
CA ASN A 78 -0.61 -2.98 10.28
C ASN A 78 0.90 -3.05 10.46
N ASP A 79 1.31 -3.28 11.70
CA ASP A 79 2.72 -3.39 12.07
C ASP A 79 3.13 -4.84 12.27
N HIS A 80 2.41 -5.73 11.66
CA HIS A 80 2.68 -7.16 11.77
C HIS A 80 4.02 -7.49 11.11
N GLN A 81 4.82 -8.25 11.80
CA GLN A 81 6.13 -8.65 11.32
C GLN A 81 6.24 -10.14 11.11
#